data_77339e37653f128a449b9020f7826509
#
_entry.id   77339e37653f128a449b9020f7826509
#
_cell.length_a   1.000
_cell.length_b   1.000
_cell.length_c   1.000
_cell.angle_alpha   90.00
_cell.angle_beta   90.00
_cell.angle_gamma   90.00
#
_symmetry.space_group_name_H-M   'P 1'
#
loop_
_entity.id
_entity.type
_entity.pdbx_description
1 polymer ?
#
loop_
_entity_poly.entity_id
_entity_poly.type
_entity_poly.pdbx_seq_one_letter_code
_entity_poly.pdbx_strand_id
1 'polypeptide(L)'
;MRRLFFCNVLLITFLVAFAQPKTVKNVIVMIPDGTSTSLLSAARWYQIYQDPSQKNLNIDPFLKGLLGTHSSDAPIGDSAPTTSCYMTGQPTQTSFVSTYPVKTDHDLVPVDAARAYQPLATLLEASKQIYHKATGLVFTCEFPHATPADCAAHSYKRSRYSVIAPQMVHNLVDVVIGGGVKYLTPEYQQFLKDHGYQVFLNDPQAMANCHKAPFWSLYCEKSMSYELERDAKEQPSLEEMTRKAIETLSKEPNGFFLMVEGSKVDWAAHDNDAKAALLDFIAFDKACKVAFDFAQQDGQTLVVVLPDHGTSAITIGSAKSNHGYDKLSLNQIMSPIDDYRLSAWTMAEKMKAVETSEWPALFEKYFNIQITQPDIEFLQSASDYNLSPMPEEQRKGNEYMSRLVGQFLYSRTYFGFTTFGHTGENVFYAMYHPQNDVLTGYVTNVQLHEYLCRQLNLTDSLPKLTSEIYADHHQVFEGFTTRIDSLAPNHYKLVVKNKKNTLEADSYTNTVTINKKSVELPSVVVYVDKNNTFYLPKNLRNYLE
;
A
#
# COMPACT_ATOMS: atom_id res chain seq x y z
N MET A 1 29.98 -37.71 -73.02
CA MET A 1 29.19 -36.58 -72.56
C MET A 1 28.68 -36.93 -71.14
N ARG A 2 29.39 -36.49 -70.09
CA ARG A 2 28.99 -36.68 -68.70
C ARG A 2 28.34 -35.37 -68.21
N ARG A 3 27.06 -35.41 -67.84
CA ARG A 3 26.35 -34.30 -67.24
C ARG A 3 26.57 -34.34 -65.71
N LEU A 4 27.22 -33.32 -65.21
CA LEU A 4 27.32 -33.05 -63.73
C LEU A 4 25.98 -32.41 -63.26
N PHE A 5 25.32 -33.10 -62.36
CA PHE A 5 24.22 -32.48 -61.57
C PHE A 5 24.82 -31.74 -60.36
N PHE A 6 24.66 -30.42 -60.31
CA PHE A 6 24.92 -29.62 -59.12
C PHE A 6 23.65 -29.62 -58.25
N CYS A 7 23.71 -30.30 -57.11
CA CYS A 7 22.72 -30.15 -56.04
C CYS A 7 23.06 -28.89 -55.20
N ASN A 8 22.28 -27.82 -55.36
CA ASN A 8 22.30 -26.70 -54.42
C ASN A 8 21.53 -27.08 -53.18
N VAL A 9 22.24 -27.38 -52.08
CA VAL A 9 21.65 -27.52 -50.75
C VAL A 9 21.49 -26.11 -50.17
N LEU A 10 20.23 -25.61 -50.14
CA LEU A 10 19.88 -24.34 -49.49
C LEU A 10 19.87 -24.59 -47.97
N LEU A 11 20.91 -24.13 -47.26
CA LEU A 11 20.95 -24.16 -45.79
C LEU A 11 20.06 -23.02 -45.27
N ILE A 12 18.83 -23.34 -44.89
CA ILE A 12 17.96 -22.39 -44.17
C ILE A 12 18.39 -22.39 -42.69
N THR A 13 19.21 -21.44 -42.32
CA THR A 13 19.50 -21.14 -40.93
C THR A 13 18.27 -20.49 -40.32
N PHE A 14 17.50 -21.22 -39.54
CA PHE A 14 16.52 -20.63 -38.61
C PHE A 14 17.29 -19.87 -37.53
N LEU A 15 17.37 -18.56 -37.66
CA LEU A 15 17.68 -17.65 -36.54
C LEU A 15 16.48 -17.71 -35.58
N VAL A 16 16.57 -18.52 -34.55
CA VAL A 16 15.70 -18.41 -33.40
C VAL A 16 16.12 -17.11 -32.71
N ALA A 17 15.46 -16.03 -33.06
CA ALA A 17 15.55 -14.79 -32.27
C ALA A 17 14.95 -15.12 -30.89
N PHE A 18 15.80 -15.35 -29.91
CA PHE A 18 15.37 -15.26 -28.52
C PHE A 18 14.83 -13.85 -28.33
N ALA A 19 13.51 -13.72 -28.23
CA ALA A 19 12.90 -12.46 -27.89
C ALA A 19 13.50 -12.02 -26.55
N GLN A 20 14.21 -10.91 -26.56
CA GLN A 20 14.70 -10.31 -25.31
C GLN A 20 13.50 -10.06 -24.39
N PRO A 21 13.66 -10.25 -23.07
CA PRO A 21 12.59 -9.92 -22.14
C PRO A 21 12.09 -8.49 -22.40
N LYS A 22 10.79 -8.34 -22.47
CA LYS A 22 10.14 -7.04 -22.71
C LYS A 22 10.14 -6.22 -21.42
N THR A 23 11.31 -5.81 -20.96
CA THR A 23 11.44 -4.99 -19.76
C THR A 23 10.99 -3.56 -20.00
N VAL A 24 10.54 -2.90 -18.94
CA VAL A 24 10.11 -1.51 -18.98
C VAL A 24 11.06 -0.60 -18.22
N LYS A 25 11.08 0.68 -18.58
CA LYS A 25 11.89 1.68 -17.87
C LYS A 25 11.24 2.09 -16.55
N ASN A 26 9.92 2.24 -16.52
CA ASN A 26 9.19 2.72 -15.35
C ASN A 26 8.08 1.72 -14.98
N VAL A 27 7.82 1.62 -13.67
CA VAL A 27 6.71 0.83 -13.13
C VAL A 27 5.90 1.69 -12.18
N ILE A 28 4.57 1.70 -12.37
CA ILE A 28 3.60 2.31 -11.46
C ILE A 28 2.67 1.21 -10.97
N VAL A 29 2.66 0.96 -9.66
CA VAL A 29 1.75 0.04 -8.98
C VAL A 29 0.70 0.87 -8.26
N MET A 30 -0.58 0.65 -8.56
CA MET A 30 -1.69 1.41 -8.00
C MET A 30 -2.60 0.49 -7.21
N ILE A 31 -2.79 0.77 -5.92
CA ILE A 31 -3.49 -0.08 -4.96
C ILE A 31 -4.70 0.66 -4.39
N PRO A 32 -5.94 0.32 -4.82
CA PRO A 32 -7.14 0.74 -4.09
C PRO A 32 -7.34 -0.22 -2.92
N ASP A 33 -6.89 0.16 -1.73
CA ASP A 33 -6.93 -0.68 -0.53
C ASP A 33 -8.36 -1.20 -0.27
N GLY A 34 -8.48 -2.47 0.06
CA GLY A 34 -9.74 -3.10 0.45
C GLY A 34 -10.86 -3.13 -0.60
N THR A 35 -10.52 -3.02 -1.89
CA THR A 35 -11.53 -2.84 -2.94
C THR A 35 -12.00 -4.16 -3.55
N SER A 36 -13.24 -4.55 -3.21
CA SER A 36 -13.92 -5.70 -3.82
C SER A 36 -14.35 -5.44 -5.28
N THR A 37 -14.55 -6.51 -6.05
CA THR A 37 -15.09 -6.42 -7.43
C THR A 37 -16.49 -5.82 -7.47
N SER A 38 -17.28 -6.01 -6.42
CA SER A 38 -18.62 -5.43 -6.30
C SER A 38 -18.57 -3.93 -6.02
N LEU A 39 -17.57 -3.44 -5.28
CA LEU A 39 -17.35 -1.99 -5.12
C LEU A 39 -16.98 -1.32 -6.46
N LEU A 40 -16.11 -1.94 -7.25
CA LEU A 40 -15.81 -1.48 -8.62
C LEU A 40 -17.09 -1.30 -9.44
N SER A 41 -18.01 -2.28 -9.37
CA SER A 41 -19.29 -2.21 -10.06
C SER A 41 -20.19 -1.11 -9.51
N ALA A 42 -20.25 -0.95 -8.20
CA ALA A 42 -21.04 0.10 -7.55
C ALA A 42 -20.54 1.50 -7.90
N ALA A 43 -19.23 1.71 -7.91
CA ALA A 43 -18.62 2.98 -8.30
C ALA A 43 -18.91 3.35 -9.76
N ARG A 44 -18.89 2.37 -10.68
CA ARG A 44 -19.27 2.60 -12.08
C ARG A 44 -20.73 3.05 -12.21
N TRP A 45 -21.65 2.39 -11.51
CA TRP A 45 -23.06 2.79 -11.52
C TRP A 45 -23.29 4.15 -10.85
N TYR A 46 -22.54 4.46 -9.79
CA TYR A 46 -22.61 5.77 -9.17
C TYR A 46 -22.09 6.87 -10.10
N GLN A 47 -21.00 6.63 -10.83
CA GLN A 47 -20.50 7.56 -11.85
C GLN A 47 -21.53 7.79 -12.97
N ILE A 48 -22.14 6.74 -13.49
CA ILE A 48 -23.22 6.84 -14.49
C ILE A 48 -24.42 7.62 -13.95
N TYR A 49 -24.75 7.44 -12.67
CA TYR A 49 -25.82 8.19 -12.00
C TYR A 49 -25.51 9.67 -11.93
N GLN A 50 -24.28 10.05 -11.59
CA GLN A 50 -23.84 11.44 -11.50
C GLN A 50 -23.71 12.10 -12.88
N ASP A 51 -23.21 11.38 -13.86
CA ASP A 51 -23.06 11.83 -15.24
C ASP A 51 -23.33 10.69 -16.24
N PRO A 52 -24.54 10.63 -16.81
CA PRO A 52 -24.92 9.57 -17.76
C PRO A 52 -24.09 9.53 -19.06
N SER A 53 -23.28 10.55 -19.33
CA SER A 53 -22.35 10.54 -20.47
C SER A 53 -21.10 9.69 -20.21
N GLN A 54 -20.72 9.51 -18.94
CA GLN A 54 -19.58 8.73 -18.51
C GLN A 54 -19.97 7.28 -18.19
N LYS A 55 -19.94 6.42 -19.19
CA LYS A 55 -20.40 5.04 -19.08
C LYS A 55 -19.39 4.08 -18.44
N ASN A 56 -18.11 4.47 -18.41
CA ASN A 56 -17.01 3.64 -17.95
C ASN A 56 -16.16 4.37 -16.92
N LEU A 57 -15.60 3.64 -15.98
CA LEU A 57 -14.48 4.10 -15.16
C LEU A 57 -13.22 4.21 -16.03
N ASN A 58 -12.23 5.00 -15.60
CA ASN A 58 -10.96 5.14 -16.32
C ASN A 58 -10.16 3.83 -16.37
N ILE A 59 -10.33 2.97 -15.37
CA ILE A 59 -9.70 1.66 -15.27
C ILE A 59 -10.33 0.61 -16.21
N ASP A 60 -11.60 0.73 -16.62
CA ASP A 60 -12.34 -0.30 -17.34
C ASP A 60 -11.67 -0.79 -18.63
N PRO A 61 -11.07 0.07 -19.49
CA PRO A 61 -10.39 -0.39 -20.71
C PRO A 61 -9.16 -1.29 -20.44
N PHE A 62 -8.64 -1.23 -19.23
CA PHE A 62 -7.41 -1.92 -18.83
C PHE A 62 -7.63 -3.15 -17.97
N LEU A 63 -8.87 -3.50 -17.62
CA LEU A 63 -9.21 -4.71 -16.86
C LEU A 63 -8.71 -5.96 -17.60
N LYS A 64 -8.07 -6.88 -16.85
CA LYS A 64 -7.44 -8.10 -17.40
C LYS A 64 -7.95 -9.39 -16.77
N GLY A 65 -8.37 -9.38 -15.52
CA GLY A 65 -8.82 -10.59 -14.85
C GLY A 65 -9.02 -10.45 -13.34
N LEU A 66 -8.90 -11.58 -12.67
CA LEU A 66 -9.06 -11.72 -11.24
C LEU A 66 -7.74 -12.12 -10.57
N LEU A 67 -7.53 -11.60 -9.38
CA LEU A 67 -6.35 -11.82 -8.57
C LEU A 67 -6.75 -12.48 -7.25
N GLY A 68 -6.15 -13.65 -6.96
CA GLY A 68 -6.27 -14.30 -5.66
C GLY A 68 -5.26 -13.72 -4.69
N THR A 69 -5.75 -13.18 -3.60
CA THR A 69 -4.95 -12.61 -2.51
C THR A 69 -5.13 -13.43 -1.24
N HIS A 70 -4.04 -13.67 -0.52
CA HIS A 70 -4.06 -14.38 0.76
C HIS A 70 -2.80 -14.08 1.57
N SER A 71 -2.88 -14.23 2.89
CA SER A 71 -1.71 -14.28 3.78
C SER A 71 -1.07 -15.68 3.75
N SER A 72 0.09 -15.85 4.38
CA SER A 72 0.70 -17.20 4.52
C SER A 72 -0.13 -18.12 5.41
N ASP A 73 -0.90 -17.58 6.34
CA ASP A 73 -1.64 -18.25 7.40
C ASP A 73 -3.18 -18.10 7.31
N ALA A 74 -3.70 -17.31 6.36
CA ALA A 74 -5.12 -17.06 6.23
C ALA A 74 -5.56 -16.83 4.77
N PRO A 75 -6.74 -17.37 4.36
CA PRO A 75 -7.31 -17.12 3.04
C PRO A 75 -7.87 -15.70 2.87
N ILE A 76 -8.14 -15.00 3.98
CA ILE A 76 -8.55 -13.60 3.98
C ILE A 76 -7.28 -12.77 4.13
N GLY A 77 -6.99 -11.91 3.15
CA GLY A 77 -5.84 -11.02 3.16
C GLY A 77 -5.96 -9.88 4.17
N ASP A 78 -4.83 -9.27 4.48
CA ASP A 78 -4.69 -8.00 5.21
C ASP A 78 -3.69 -7.15 4.44
N SER A 79 -3.77 -5.82 4.48
CA SER A 79 -2.94 -4.92 3.66
C SER A 79 -1.45 -5.22 3.81
N ALA A 80 -0.98 -5.52 5.03
CA ALA A 80 0.42 -5.84 5.27
C ALA A 80 0.88 -7.12 4.54
N PRO A 81 0.32 -8.33 4.76
CA PRO A 81 0.83 -9.54 4.13
C PRO A 81 0.60 -9.58 2.62
N THR A 82 -0.46 -8.97 2.10
CA THR A 82 -0.77 -9.01 0.67
C THR A 82 0.08 -8.03 -0.13
N THR A 83 0.25 -6.80 0.35
CA THR A 83 1.20 -5.85 -0.26
C THR A 83 2.65 -6.31 -0.09
N SER A 84 3.02 -6.90 1.06
CA SER A 84 4.31 -7.59 1.21
C SER A 84 4.55 -8.62 0.11
N CYS A 85 3.53 -9.44 -0.21
CA CYS A 85 3.65 -10.44 -1.27
C CYS A 85 3.88 -9.79 -2.63
N TYR A 86 3.19 -8.69 -2.95
CA TYR A 86 3.40 -7.94 -4.19
C TYR A 86 4.84 -7.41 -4.29
N MET A 87 5.40 -6.94 -3.17
CA MET A 87 6.73 -6.31 -3.15
C MET A 87 7.88 -7.30 -3.01
N THR A 88 7.68 -8.47 -2.36
CA THR A 88 8.76 -9.41 -2.01
C THR A 88 8.62 -10.79 -2.63
N GLY A 89 7.43 -11.15 -3.16
CA GLY A 89 7.10 -12.49 -3.68
C GLY A 89 6.78 -13.53 -2.61
N GLN A 90 6.89 -13.18 -1.35
CA GLN A 90 6.64 -14.08 -0.24
C GLN A 90 5.31 -13.74 0.44
N PRO A 91 4.29 -14.61 0.37
CA PRO A 91 3.16 -14.49 1.27
C PRO A 91 3.64 -14.52 2.71
N THR A 92 3.30 -13.52 3.50
CA THR A 92 3.69 -13.42 4.90
C THR A 92 2.48 -13.50 5.83
N GLN A 93 2.70 -13.52 7.13
CA GLN A 93 1.63 -13.62 8.11
C GLN A 93 0.85 -12.32 8.23
N THR A 94 -0.40 -12.44 8.64
CA THR A 94 -1.24 -11.30 9.03
C THR A 94 -0.45 -10.33 9.92
N SER A 95 -0.52 -9.03 9.60
CA SER A 95 0.22 -7.95 10.24
C SER A 95 1.74 -7.84 9.95
N PHE A 96 2.36 -8.75 9.23
CA PHE A 96 3.79 -8.67 8.89
C PHE A 96 4.00 -7.74 7.68
N VAL A 97 4.98 -6.86 7.79
CA VAL A 97 5.41 -5.88 6.78
C VAL A 97 6.74 -6.34 6.19
N SER A 98 6.78 -6.73 4.93
CA SER A 98 7.95 -7.19 4.15
C SER A 98 8.98 -8.01 4.94
N THR A 99 8.45 -8.93 5.73
CA THR A 99 9.21 -9.81 6.64
C THR A 99 8.77 -11.25 6.42
N TYR A 100 9.72 -12.18 6.38
CA TYR A 100 9.47 -13.61 6.18
C TYR A 100 8.62 -14.19 7.31
N PRO A 101 7.61 -15.02 7.00
CA PRO A 101 6.67 -15.55 8.00
C PRO A 101 7.34 -16.51 8.99
N VAL A 102 6.67 -16.69 10.13
CA VAL A 102 6.98 -17.75 11.08
C VAL A 102 6.17 -19.00 10.74
N LYS A 103 6.77 -20.17 10.80
CA LYS A 103 6.06 -21.42 10.53
C LYS A 103 4.98 -21.68 11.59
N THR A 104 3.77 -22.00 11.13
CA THR A 104 2.60 -22.33 11.95
C THR A 104 1.97 -23.64 11.50
N ASP A 105 0.94 -24.11 12.24
CA ASP A 105 0.14 -25.28 11.84
C ASP A 105 -0.95 -24.92 10.80
N HIS A 106 -1.09 -23.64 10.47
CA HIS A 106 -2.13 -23.12 9.57
C HIS A 106 -1.57 -22.61 8.26
N ASP A 107 -0.29 -22.83 7.99
CA ASP A 107 0.37 -22.31 6.79
C ASP A 107 -0.31 -22.81 5.51
N LEU A 108 -0.72 -21.87 4.67
CA LEU A 108 -1.29 -22.13 3.33
C LEU A 108 -0.20 -22.30 2.26
N VAL A 109 1.03 -21.90 2.57
CA VAL A 109 2.21 -21.99 1.71
C VAL A 109 3.37 -22.61 2.48
N PRO A 110 4.35 -23.21 1.79
CA PRO A 110 5.55 -23.71 2.47
C PRO A 110 6.32 -22.58 3.17
N VAL A 111 6.62 -22.76 4.46
CA VAL A 111 7.38 -21.81 5.28
C VAL A 111 8.64 -22.49 5.82
N ASP A 112 9.81 -21.87 5.56
CA ASP A 112 11.11 -22.29 6.09
C ASP A 112 11.33 -21.66 7.47
N ALA A 113 11.26 -22.46 8.53
CA ALA A 113 11.43 -21.99 9.90
C ALA A 113 12.79 -21.32 10.18
N ALA A 114 13.83 -21.64 9.40
CA ALA A 114 15.16 -21.04 9.56
C ALA A 114 15.21 -19.57 9.13
N ARG A 115 14.23 -19.13 8.34
CA ARG A 115 14.12 -17.75 7.85
C ARG A 115 13.15 -16.89 8.66
N ALA A 116 12.54 -17.43 9.70
CA ALA A 116 11.54 -16.74 10.51
C ALA A 116 12.00 -15.31 10.87
N TYR A 117 11.13 -14.31 10.61
CA TYR A 117 11.38 -12.89 10.86
C TYR A 117 12.46 -12.22 9.98
N GLN A 118 13.02 -12.89 8.97
CA GLN A 118 14.00 -12.28 8.07
C GLN A 118 13.35 -11.13 7.27
N PRO A 119 13.91 -9.90 7.28
CA PRO A 119 13.50 -8.86 6.35
C PRO A 119 13.72 -9.28 4.90
N LEU A 120 12.82 -8.92 4.01
CA LEU A 120 12.87 -9.29 2.59
C LEU A 120 13.01 -8.03 1.74
N ALA A 121 14.04 -7.96 0.89
CA ALA A 121 14.19 -6.84 -0.02
C ALA A 121 12.94 -6.69 -0.90
N THR A 122 12.51 -5.46 -1.10
CA THR A 122 11.30 -5.11 -1.85
C THR A 122 11.64 -4.74 -3.29
N LEU A 123 10.62 -4.72 -4.17
CA LEU A 123 10.78 -4.23 -5.55
C LEU A 123 11.25 -2.77 -5.59
N LEU A 124 10.79 -1.92 -4.67
CA LEU A 124 11.23 -0.53 -4.55
C LEU A 124 12.70 -0.46 -4.18
N GLU A 125 13.13 -1.16 -3.12
CA GLU A 125 14.52 -1.19 -2.68
C GLU A 125 15.45 -1.74 -3.77
N ALA A 126 15.06 -2.83 -4.43
CA ALA A 126 15.85 -3.42 -5.51
C ALA A 126 15.94 -2.49 -6.73
N SER A 127 14.84 -1.82 -7.10
CA SER A 127 14.84 -0.82 -8.18
C SER A 127 15.83 0.31 -7.91
N LYS A 128 15.87 0.80 -6.66
CA LYS A 128 16.80 1.84 -6.22
C LYS A 128 18.24 1.34 -6.17
N GLN A 129 18.50 0.22 -5.50
CA GLN A 129 19.87 -0.22 -5.22
C GLN A 129 20.58 -0.86 -6.41
N ILE A 130 19.84 -1.60 -7.26
CA ILE A 130 20.44 -2.31 -8.40
C ILE A 130 20.46 -1.44 -9.66
N TYR A 131 19.38 -0.71 -9.91
CA TYR A 131 19.22 0.04 -11.16
C TYR A 131 19.26 1.55 -10.99
N HIS A 132 19.48 2.04 -9.77
CA HIS A 132 19.50 3.48 -9.46
C HIS A 132 18.25 4.21 -10.01
N LYS A 133 17.10 3.54 -9.96
CA LYS A 133 15.82 4.15 -10.30
C LYS A 133 15.39 5.09 -9.18
N ALA A 134 14.75 6.19 -9.55
CA ALA A 134 14.04 7.01 -8.58
C ALA A 134 12.83 6.26 -8.00
N THR A 135 12.48 6.58 -6.77
CA THR A 135 11.44 5.87 -6.03
C THR A 135 10.37 6.82 -5.52
N GLY A 136 9.12 6.39 -5.53
CA GLY A 136 8.01 7.21 -5.06
C GLY A 136 6.93 6.43 -4.33
N LEU A 137 6.33 7.08 -3.33
CA LEU A 137 5.18 6.60 -2.58
C LEU A 137 4.14 7.71 -2.51
N VAL A 138 2.91 7.42 -2.92
CA VAL A 138 1.76 8.32 -2.83
C VAL A 138 0.62 7.58 -2.15
N PHE A 139 -0.03 8.17 -1.16
CA PHE A 139 -1.07 7.49 -0.37
C PHE A 139 -1.98 8.49 0.33
N THR A 140 -3.13 8.05 0.83
CA THR A 140 -4.07 8.89 1.60
C THR A 140 -4.10 8.53 3.10
N CYS A 141 -3.45 7.43 3.51
CA CYS A 141 -3.18 7.11 4.93
C CYS A 141 -1.99 7.91 5.48
N GLU A 142 -1.52 7.58 6.68
CA GLU A 142 -0.23 8.02 7.21
C GLU A 142 0.93 7.19 6.66
N PHE A 143 2.10 7.81 6.45
CA PHE A 143 3.22 7.15 5.78
C PHE A 143 3.72 5.85 6.43
N PRO A 144 3.64 5.61 7.77
CA PRO A 144 4.03 4.32 8.34
C PRO A 144 2.90 3.27 8.34
N HIS A 145 1.76 3.53 7.65
CA HIS A 145 0.72 2.52 7.46
C HIS A 145 1.22 1.35 6.61
N ALA A 146 0.55 0.21 6.68
CA ALA A 146 1.04 -1.05 6.14
C ALA A 146 1.44 -0.98 4.66
N THR A 147 0.55 -0.54 3.79
CA THR A 147 0.76 -0.54 2.32
C THR A 147 1.99 0.27 1.87
N PRO A 148 2.19 1.55 2.28
CA PRO A 148 3.42 2.24 1.96
C PRO A 148 4.64 1.68 2.69
N ALA A 149 4.48 1.17 3.92
CA ALA A 149 5.55 0.55 4.69
C ALA A 149 6.10 -0.72 4.01
N ASP A 150 5.24 -1.54 3.40
CA ASP A 150 5.63 -2.76 2.69
C ASP A 150 6.58 -2.51 1.50
N CYS A 151 6.66 -1.27 1.03
CA CYS A 151 7.61 -0.89 -0.01
C CYS A 151 9.01 -0.57 0.54
N ALA A 152 9.11 -0.09 1.81
CA ALA A 152 10.33 0.56 2.30
C ALA A 152 10.62 0.33 3.79
N ALA A 153 10.00 -0.65 4.44
CA ALA A 153 10.23 -1.00 5.84
C ALA A 153 9.96 -2.48 6.12
N HIS A 154 10.41 -2.97 7.28
CA HIS A 154 10.31 -4.37 7.68
C HIS A 154 9.90 -4.47 9.14
N SER A 155 8.81 -5.19 9.41
CA SER A 155 8.33 -5.40 10.78
C SER A 155 7.44 -6.64 10.86
N TYR A 156 7.54 -7.40 11.92
CA TYR A 156 6.60 -8.49 12.20
C TYR A 156 5.23 -8.00 12.74
N LYS A 157 5.01 -6.68 12.79
CA LYS A 157 3.73 -6.10 13.24
C LYS A 157 3.53 -4.71 12.65
N ARG A 158 2.49 -4.53 11.81
CA ARG A 158 2.14 -3.28 11.13
C ARG A 158 1.87 -2.08 12.05
N SER A 159 1.44 -2.32 13.28
CA SER A 159 1.16 -1.25 14.25
C SER A 159 2.40 -0.69 14.95
N ARG A 160 3.61 -1.21 14.68
CA ARG A 160 4.86 -0.71 15.28
C ARG A 160 5.41 0.50 14.52
N TYR A 161 4.66 1.59 14.48
CA TYR A 161 5.06 2.81 13.76
C TYR A 161 6.40 3.40 14.23
N SER A 162 6.74 3.23 15.52
CA SER A 162 8.06 3.62 16.06
C SER A 162 9.23 2.79 15.49
N VAL A 163 8.95 1.66 14.85
CA VAL A 163 9.92 0.82 14.15
C VAL A 163 9.87 1.07 12.65
N ILE A 164 8.69 1.29 12.09
CA ILE A 164 8.46 1.46 10.66
C ILE A 164 8.90 2.85 10.16
N ALA A 165 8.46 3.91 10.85
CA ALA A 165 8.71 5.29 10.41
C ALA A 165 10.21 5.61 10.24
N PRO A 166 11.12 5.29 11.20
CA PRO A 166 12.54 5.51 10.99
C PRO A 166 13.11 4.75 9.79
N GLN A 167 12.67 3.52 9.54
CA GLN A 167 13.13 2.76 8.37
C GLN A 167 12.74 3.44 7.06
N MET A 168 11.49 3.90 6.92
CA MET A 168 11.04 4.61 5.71
C MET A 168 11.81 5.90 5.48
N VAL A 169 12.12 6.66 6.54
CA VAL A 169 12.93 7.88 6.47
C VAL A 169 14.35 7.55 6.03
N HIS A 170 15.00 6.58 6.68
CA HIS A 170 16.38 6.20 6.39
C HIS A 170 16.54 5.37 5.11
N ASN A 171 15.46 4.85 4.53
CA ASN A 171 15.48 4.25 3.20
C ASN A 171 15.55 5.30 2.07
N LEU A 172 15.36 6.59 2.42
CA LEU A 172 15.56 7.73 1.51
C LEU A 172 14.74 7.59 0.21
N VAL A 173 13.45 7.31 0.32
CA VAL A 173 12.53 7.30 -0.84
C VAL A 173 12.46 8.70 -1.43
N ASP A 174 12.65 8.85 -2.75
CA ASP A 174 12.91 10.15 -3.39
C ASP A 174 11.67 11.07 -3.39
N VAL A 175 10.47 10.54 -3.58
CA VAL A 175 9.22 11.30 -3.53
C VAL A 175 8.21 10.60 -2.63
N VAL A 176 7.77 11.28 -1.56
CA VAL A 176 6.72 10.78 -0.67
C VAL A 176 5.66 11.85 -0.53
N ILE A 177 4.39 11.50 -0.84
CA ILE A 177 3.27 12.42 -0.74
C ILE A 177 2.08 11.70 -0.08
N GLY A 178 1.59 12.21 1.06
CA GLY A 178 0.46 11.59 1.76
C GLY A 178 0.20 12.19 3.14
N GLY A 179 -0.36 11.38 4.05
CA GLY A 179 -0.64 11.77 5.43
C GLY A 179 0.52 11.47 6.40
N GLY A 180 0.39 11.92 7.66
CA GLY A 180 1.24 11.47 8.75
C GLY A 180 2.29 12.45 9.26
N VAL A 181 2.03 13.75 9.24
CA VAL A 181 2.93 14.80 9.78
C VAL A 181 3.45 14.46 11.17
N LYS A 182 2.59 13.89 12.02
CA LYS A 182 2.93 13.49 13.40
C LYS A 182 4.12 12.52 13.47
N TYR A 183 4.30 11.67 12.46
CA TYR A 183 5.33 10.63 12.50
C TYR A 183 6.66 11.07 11.87
N LEU A 184 6.69 12.24 11.19
CA LEU A 184 7.90 12.85 10.69
C LEU A 184 8.45 13.84 11.72
N THR A 185 9.16 13.33 12.74
CA THR A 185 9.71 14.13 13.83
C THR A 185 10.67 15.22 13.34
N PRO A 186 10.94 16.28 14.13
CA PRO A 186 11.94 17.29 13.75
C PRO A 186 13.32 16.70 13.42
N GLU A 187 13.72 15.61 14.08
CA GLU A 187 14.96 14.89 13.83
C GLU A 187 14.94 14.24 12.44
N TYR A 188 13.84 13.57 12.07
CA TYR A 188 13.69 12.97 10.75
C TYR A 188 13.60 14.02 9.64
N GLN A 189 12.95 15.15 9.90
CA GLN A 189 12.94 16.28 8.95
C GLN A 189 14.36 16.83 8.73
N GLN A 190 15.14 16.96 9.79
CA GLN A 190 16.53 17.41 9.67
C GLN A 190 17.39 16.40 8.92
N PHE A 191 17.24 15.11 9.24
CA PHE A 191 17.93 14.04 8.52
C PHE A 191 17.63 14.09 7.00
N LEU A 192 16.38 14.23 6.59
CA LEU A 192 16.01 14.38 5.17
C LEU A 192 16.63 15.63 4.54
N LYS A 193 16.60 16.76 5.23
CA LYS A 193 17.20 18.02 4.75
C LYS A 193 18.72 17.91 4.57
N ASP A 194 19.40 17.23 5.50
CA ASP A 194 20.85 17.00 5.43
C ASP A 194 21.23 16.12 4.23
N HIS A 195 20.27 15.28 3.75
CA HIS A 195 20.38 14.47 2.52
C HIS A 195 19.82 15.17 1.27
N GLY A 196 19.57 16.49 1.35
CA GLY A 196 19.15 17.30 0.20
C GLY A 196 17.67 17.27 -0.14
N TYR A 197 16.82 16.70 0.75
CA TYR A 197 15.38 16.66 0.54
C TYR A 197 14.73 18.00 0.85
N GLN A 198 13.73 18.35 0.05
CA GLN A 198 12.75 19.37 0.42
C GLN A 198 11.65 18.70 1.25
N VAL A 199 11.21 19.35 2.33
CA VAL A 199 10.16 18.83 3.21
C VAL A 199 9.06 19.88 3.32
N PHE A 200 7.86 19.52 2.90
CA PHE A 200 6.66 20.35 2.94
C PHE A 200 5.63 19.71 3.89
N LEU A 201 5.12 20.49 4.83
CA LEU A 201 4.14 20.03 5.81
C LEU A 201 2.90 20.92 5.73
N ASN A 202 1.75 20.31 5.41
CA ASN A 202 0.46 21.00 5.23
C ASN A 202 0.54 22.19 4.25
N ASP A 203 1.35 22.06 3.20
CA ASP A 203 1.56 23.12 2.21
C ASP A 203 1.39 22.56 0.77
N PRO A 204 0.14 22.46 0.28
CA PRO A 204 -0.13 21.96 -1.06
C PRO A 204 0.41 22.88 -2.15
N GLN A 205 0.54 24.18 -1.88
CA GLN A 205 1.08 25.13 -2.84
C GLN A 205 2.59 24.95 -3.03
N ALA A 206 3.33 24.73 -1.95
CA ALA A 206 4.77 24.44 -2.04
C ALA A 206 5.02 23.13 -2.79
N MET A 207 4.23 22.07 -2.53
CA MET A 207 4.28 20.83 -3.29
C MET A 207 3.99 21.07 -4.78
N ALA A 208 2.94 21.81 -5.10
CA ALA A 208 2.59 22.09 -6.50
C ALA A 208 3.71 22.82 -7.25
N ASN A 209 4.43 23.71 -6.58
CA ASN A 209 5.56 24.46 -7.13
C ASN A 209 6.89 23.72 -7.10
N CYS A 210 6.96 22.54 -6.46
CA CYS A 210 8.16 21.71 -6.47
C CYS A 210 8.30 20.98 -7.81
N HIS A 211 9.46 21.12 -8.48
CA HIS A 211 9.70 20.50 -9.77
C HIS A 211 10.93 19.58 -9.79
N LYS A 212 11.49 19.28 -8.63
CA LYS A 212 12.73 18.50 -8.51
C LYS A 212 12.66 17.55 -7.31
N ALA A 213 13.04 16.28 -7.54
CA ALA A 213 13.33 15.32 -6.48
C ALA A 213 14.71 15.64 -5.81
N PRO A 214 14.96 15.19 -4.56
CA PRO A 214 13.98 14.50 -3.72
C PRO A 214 13.13 15.45 -2.87
N PHE A 215 11.90 15.04 -2.56
CA PHE A 215 11.04 15.77 -1.62
C PHE A 215 10.02 14.86 -0.90
N TRP A 216 9.64 15.27 0.31
CA TRP A 216 8.51 14.72 1.06
C TRP A 216 7.46 15.81 1.28
N SER A 217 6.18 15.50 1.02
CA SER A 217 5.06 16.41 1.26
C SER A 217 3.97 15.69 2.04
N LEU A 218 3.83 16.04 3.32
CA LEU A 218 2.89 15.37 4.22
C LEU A 218 1.79 16.33 4.70
N TYR A 219 0.60 15.77 4.82
CA TYR A 219 -0.63 16.46 5.22
C TYR A 219 -1.25 15.80 6.43
N CYS A 220 -1.94 16.57 7.25
CA CYS A 220 -2.61 16.12 8.45
C CYS A 220 -1.68 15.40 9.46
N GLU A 221 -2.07 15.41 10.72
CA GLU A 221 -1.32 14.73 11.79
C GLU A 221 -1.24 13.21 11.55
N LYS A 222 -2.36 12.61 11.10
CA LYS A 222 -2.48 11.20 10.73
C LYS A 222 -2.79 11.08 9.24
N SER A 223 -3.85 10.33 8.89
CA SER A 223 -4.30 10.19 7.51
C SER A 223 -4.94 11.48 6.97
N MET A 224 -4.97 11.60 5.65
CA MET A 224 -5.72 12.64 4.94
C MET A 224 -7.23 12.44 5.12
N SER A 225 -8.03 13.46 4.80
CA SER A 225 -9.48 13.38 4.82
C SER A 225 -10.02 12.39 3.78
N TYR A 226 -11.23 11.87 4.01
CA TYR A 226 -11.97 11.21 2.93
C TYR A 226 -12.27 12.20 1.80
N GLU A 227 -12.35 11.74 0.55
CA GLU A 227 -12.63 12.61 -0.60
C GLU A 227 -13.96 13.38 -0.44
N LEU A 228 -14.93 12.77 0.24
CA LEU A 228 -16.22 13.39 0.59
C LEU A 228 -16.07 14.72 1.38
N GLU A 229 -15.01 14.83 2.17
CA GLU A 229 -14.81 15.93 3.15
C GLU A 229 -13.56 16.77 2.86
N ARG A 230 -12.79 16.39 1.84
CA ARG A 230 -11.51 17.03 1.55
C ARG A 230 -11.68 18.51 1.19
N ASP A 231 -10.96 19.37 1.89
CA ASP A 231 -10.79 20.77 1.48
C ASP A 231 -9.62 20.87 0.49
N ALA A 232 -9.93 21.18 -0.76
CA ALA A 232 -8.95 21.31 -1.82
C ALA A 232 -7.91 22.44 -1.60
N LYS A 233 -8.15 23.34 -0.67
CA LYS A 233 -7.19 24.42 -0.33
C LYS A 233 -6.13 23.92 0.66
N GLU A 234 -6.48 22.92 1.47
CA GLU A 234 -5.64 22.40 2.54
C GLU A 234 -4.95 21.08 2.16
N GLN A 235 -5.61 20.29 1.32
CA GLN A 235 -5.12 18.95 0.96
C GLN A 235 -5.29 18.72 -0.56
N PRO A 236 -4.21 18.28 -1.25
CA PRO A 236 -4.32 17.88 -2.65
C PRO A 236 -5.18 16.61 -2.81
N SER A 237 -5.78 16.43 -3.96
CA SER A 237 -6.43 15.17 -4.35
C SER A 237 -5.39 14.09 -4.65
N LEU A 238 -5.81 12.82 -4.62
CA LEU A 238 -4.96 11.70 -5.01
C LEU A 238 -4.51 11.83 -6.48
N GLU A 239 -5.37 12.38 -7.35
CA GLU A 239 -5.02 12.71 -8.73
C GLU A 239 -3.86 13.71 -8.81
N GLU A 240 -3.93 14.83 -8.06
CA GLU A 240 -2.89 15.87 -8.04
C GLU A 240 -1.57 15.35 -7.47
N MET A 241 -1.63 14.55 -6.39
CA MET A 241 -0.45 13.91 -5.79
C MET A 241 0.22 12.94 -6.77
N THR A 242 -0.55 12.09 -7.43
CA THR A 242 -0.07 11.13 -8.44
C THR A 242 0.57 11.85 -9.62
N ARG A 243 -0.07 12.90 -10.13
CA ARG A 243 0.46 13.73 -11.21
C ARG A 243 1.81 14.35 -10.82
N LYS A 244 1.89 14.93 -9.63
CA LYS A 244 3.12 15.55 -9.12
C LYS A 244 4.26 14.54 -8.98
N ALA A 245 3.97 13.36 -8.44
CA ALA A 245 4.97 12.29 -8.31
C ALA A 245 5.49 11.85 -9.69
N ILE A 246 4.61 11.60 -10.65
CA ILE A 246 4.98 11.19 -12.01
C ILE A 246 5.77 12.30 -12.72
N GLU A 247 5.32 13.56 -12.69
CA GLU A 247 6.02 14.71 -13.28
C GLU A 247 7.44 14.89 -12.75
N THR A 248 7.65 14.55 -11.49
CA THR A 248 8.94 14.68 -10.83
C THR A 248 9.85 13.50 -11.15
N LEU A 249 9.36 12.28 -10.93
CA LEU A 249 10.13 11.04 -11.09
C LEU A 249 10.47 10.73 -12.56
N SER A 250 9.62 11.11 -13.50
CA SER A 250 9.86 10.86 -14.94
C SER A 250 11.07 11.60 -15.52
N LYS A 251 11.61 12.59 -14.81
CA LYS A 251 12.83 13.31 -15.20
C LYS A 251 14.10 12.53 -14.92
N GLU A 252 14.02 11.46 -14.12
CA GLU A 252 15.18 10.67 -13.75
C GLU A 252 15.62 9.76 -14.89
N PRO A 253 16.92 9.79 -15.26
CA PRO A 253 17.41 9.12 -16.46
C PRO A 253 17.27 7.60 -16.40
N ASN A 254 17.38 7.00 -15.22
CA ASN A 254 17.27 5.56 -15.01
C ASN A 254 15.82 5.08 -14.88
N GLY A 255 14.84 5.99 -14.95
CA GLY A 255 13.43 5.69 -14.74
C GLY A 255 13.08 5.60 -13.25
N PHE A 256 11.88 5.11 -12.97
CA PHE A 256 11.34 5.11 -11.61
C PHE A 256 10.48 3.89 -11.27
N PHE A 257 10.33 3.66 -9.97
CA PHE A 257 9.31 2.82 -9.36
C PHE A 257 8.40 3.69 -8.49
N LEU A 258 7.11 3.66 -8.73
CA LEU A 258 6.11 4.44 -8.00
C LEU A 258 4.99 3.52 -7.50
N MET A 259 4.68 3.59 -6.20
CA MET A 259 3.45 3.02 -5.66
C MET A 259 2.47 4.16 -5.32
N VAL A 260 1.20 3.97 -5.69
CA VAL A 260 0.09 4.89 -5.41
C VAL A 260 -1.02 4.13 -4.72
N GLU A 261 -1.47 4.61 -3.58
CA GLU A 261 -2.51 3.95 -2.79
C GLU A 261 -3.71 4.84 -2.54
N GLY A 262 -4.91 4.32 -2.84
CA GLY A 262 -6.18 4.86 -2.39
C GLY A 262 -6.59 4.24 -1.06
N SER A 263 -5.96 4.64 0.02
CA SER A 263 -6.03 3.98 1.34
C SER A 263 -7.40 4.07 2.00
N LYS A 264 -8.14 5.15 1.74
CA LYS A 264 -9.39 5.45 2.44
C LYS A 264 -10.60 4.64 1.95
N VAL A 265 -10.46 3.93 0.83
CA VAL A 265 -11.52 3.03 0.32
C VAL A 265 -11.77 1.91 1.33
N ASP A 266 -10.71 1.26 1.82
CA ASP A 266 -10.78 0.22 2.83
C ASP A 266 -11.42 0.71 4.14
N TRP A 267 -10.98 1.86 4.63
CA TRP A 267 -11.48 2.39 5.90
C TRP A 267 -12.98 2.74 5.84
N ALA A 268 -13.43 3.32 4.72
CA ALA A 268 -14.85 3.56 4.50
C ALA A 268 -15.63 2.23 4.39
N ALA A 269 -15.06 1.22 3.74
CA ALA A 269 -15.66 -0.10 3.66
C ALA A 269 -15.75 -0.77 5.05
N HIS A 270 -14.73 -0.65 5.90
CA HIS A 270 -14.75 -1.10 7.30
C HIS A 270 -15.85 -0.45 8.14
N ASP A 271 -16.24 0.78 7.82
CA ASP A 271 -17.36 1.47 8.47
C ASP A 271 -18.70 1.17 7.81
N ASN A 272 -18.73 0.36 6.75
CA ASN A 272 -19.91 0.14 5.90
C ASN A 272 -20.50 1.45 5.36
N ASP A 273 -19.63 2.42 5.07
CA ASP A 273 -19.97 3.72 4.51
C ASP A 273 -19.93 3.70 2.98
N ALA A 274 -21.08 3.44 2.36
CA ALA A 274 -21.17 3.36 0.89
C ALA A 274 -20.74 4.65 0.20
N LYS A 275 -21.11 5.83 0.74
CA LYS A 275 -20.84 7.12 0.09
C LYS A 275 -19.34 7.42 0.09
N ALA A 276 -18.69 7.31 1.24
CA ALA A 276 -17.26 7.56 1.35
C ALA A 276 -16.46 6.56 0.52
N ALA A 277 -16.77 5.25 0.59
CA ALA A 277 -16.08 4.23 -0.20
C ALA A 277 -16.17 4.48 -1.71
N LEU A 278 -17.36 4.85 -2.22
CA LEU A 278 -17.56 5.16 -3.63
C LEU A 278 -16.77 6.39 -4.08
N LEU A 279 -16.74 7.46 -3.29
CA LEU A 279 -16.05 8.69 -3.65
C LEU A 279 -14.52 8.54 -3.57
N ASP A 280 -13.99 7.87 -2.55
CA ASP A 280 -12.56 7.59 -2.44
C ASP A 280 -12.09 6.66 -3.57
N PHE A 281 -12.91 5.65 -3.97
CA PHE A 281 -12.58 4.84 -5.13
C PHE A 281 -12.63 5.64 -6.45
N ILE A 282 -13.59 6.55 -6.64
CA ILE A 282 -13.65 7.41 -7.82
C ILE A 282 -12.45 8.39 -7.85
N ALA A 283 -12.01 8.89 -6.69
CA ALA A 283 -10.79 9.69 -6.60
C ALA A 283 -9.55 8.88 -7.01
N PHE A 284 -9.48 7.61 -6.60
CA PHE A 284 -8.44 6.67 -7.04
C PHE A 284 -8.52 6.39 -8.56
N ASP A 285 -9.70 6.18 -9.13
CA ASP A 285 -9.89 5.98 -10.58
C ASP A 285 -9.42 7.19 -11.40
N LYS A 286 -9.59 8.42 -10.88
CA LYS A 286 -9.01 9.63 -11.50
C LYS A 286 -7.48 9.62 -11.45
N ALA A 287 -6.89 9.16 -10.36
CA ALA A 287 -5.44 8.99 -10.25
C ALA A 287 -4.93 7.90 -11.21
N CYS A 288 -5.68 6.81 -11.40
CA CYS A 288 -5.38 5.79 -12.41
C CYS A 288 -5.34 6.39 -13.83
N LYS A 289 -6.28 7.30 -14.14
CA LYS A 289 -6.25 7.99 -15.44
C LYS A 289 -4.93 8.72 -15.67
N VAL A 290 -4.41 9.43 -14.67
CA VAL A 290 -3.13 10.13 -14.77
C VAL A 290 -2.00 9.15 -15.09
N ALA A 291 -1.97 8.01 -14.40
CA ALA A 291 -0.93 6.98 -14.62
C ALA A 291 -1.05 6.34 -16.02
N PHE A 292 -2.26 6.00 -16.47
CA PHE A 292 -2.47 5.41 -17.80
C PHE A 292 -2.18 6.40 -18.93
N ASP A 293 -2.64 7.65 -18.83
CA ASP A 293 -2.37 8.69 -19.82
C ASP A 293 -0.86 8.91 -19.97
N PHE A 294 -0.15 9.01 -18.85
CA PHE A 294 1.31 9.11 -18.87
C PHE A 294 1.98 7.91 -19.52
N ALA A 295 1.59 6.70 -19.12
CA ALA A 295 2.19 5.47 -19.64
C ALA A 295 1.98 5.28 -21.15
N GLN A 296 0.80 5.64 -21.64
CA GLN A 296 0.48 5.60 -23.08
C GLN A 296 1.30 6.64 -23.86
N GLN A 297 1.52 7.82 -23.31
CA GLN A 297 2.32 8.87 -23.92
C GLN A 297 3.82 8.56 -23.87
N ASP A 298 4.31 8.07 -22.72
CA ASP A 298 5.72 7.75 -22.48
C ASP A 298 6.20 6.54 -23.28
N GLY A 299 5.36 5.52 -23.45
CA GLY A 299 5.66 4.30 -24.21
C GLY A 299 6.73 3.39 -23.58
N GLN A 300 7.17 3.65 -22.33
CA GLN A 300 8.18 2.89 -21.61
C GLN A 300 7.74 2.52 -20.18
N THR A 301 6.48 2.80 -19.83
CA THR A 301 5.92 2.66 -18.49
C THR A 301 4.90 1.52 -18.43
N LEU A 302 5.06 0.61 -17.48
CA LEU A 302 4.06 -0.35 -17.04
C LEU A 302 3.20 0.29 -15.96
N VAL A 303 1.88 0.17 -16.07
CA VAL A 303 0.93 0.47 -14.99
C VAL A 303 0.20 -0.82 -14.62
N VAL A 304 0.18 -1.12 -13.33
CA VAL A 304 -0.59 -2.23 -12.75
C VAL A 304 -1.50 -1.67 -11.67
N VAL A 305 -2.80 -1.95 -11.78
CA VAL A 305 -3.81 -1.57 -10.79
C VAL A 305 -4.38 -2.85 -10.19
N LEU A 306 -4.35 -2.96 -8.87
CA LEU A 306 -4.76 -4.16 -8.14
C LEU A 306 -5.11 -3.82 -6.69
N PRO A 307 -6.28 -4.22 -6.17
CA PRO A 307 -6.53 -4.21 -4.73
C PRO A 307 -5.63 -5.22 -4.01
N ASP A 308 -5.38 -4.97 -2.76
CA ASP A 308 -4.64 -5.89 -1.89
C ASP A 308 -5.54 -6.98 -1.28
N HIS A 309 -6.80 -6.66 -1.00
CA HIS A 309 -7.87 -7.57 -0.58
C HIS A 309 -9.24 -6.93 -0.85
N GLY A 310 -10.32 -7.64 -0.56
CA GLY A 310 -11.65 -7.07 -0.44
C GLY A 310 -11.98 -6.71 1.00
N THR A 311 -12.90 -5.77 1.20
CA THR A 311 -13.39 -5.38 2.53
C THR A 311 -14.89 -5.22 2.50
N SER A 312 -15.56 -5.67 3.57
CA SER A 312 -16.99 -5.59 3.83
C SER A 312 -17.92 -6.27 2.81
N ALA A 313 -17.42 -6.68 1.65
CA ALA A 313 -18.20 -7.19 0.51
C ALA A 313 -19.39 -6.27 0.17
N ILE A 314 -19.13 -4.95 0.03
CA ILE A 314 -20.15 -3.98 -0.37
C ILE A 314 -20.76 -4.37 -1.72
N THR A 315 -22.09 -4.29 -1.84
CA THR A 315 -22.80 -4.59 -3.08
C THR A 315 -23.98 -3.64 -3.30
N ILE A 316 -24.38 -3.47 -4.56
CA ILE A 316 -25.72 -2.98 -4.90
C ILE A 316 -26.67 -4.14 -4.74
N GLY A 317 -27.60 -4.02 -3.80
CA GLY A 317 -28.54 -5.05 -3.40
C GLY A 317 -28.44 -5.29 -1.89
N SER A 318 -29.58 -5.32 -1.23
CA SER A 318 -29.72 -5.52 0.20
C SER A 318 -31.01 -6.30 0.47
N ALA A 319 -31.29 -6.59 1.74
CA ALA A 319 -32.57 -7.23 2.12
C ALA A 319 -33.79 -6.44 1.60
N LYS A 320 -33.67 -5.11 1.42
CA LYS A 320 -34.74 -4.28 0.86
C LYS A 320 -35.04 -4.56 -0.61
N SER A 321 -34.09 -5.11 -1.35
CA SER A 321 -34.26 -5.43 -2.79
C SER A 321 -34.51 -6.91 -3.06
N ASN A 322 -34.66 -7.76 -2.03
CA ASN A 322 -34.96 -9.20 -2.23
C ASN A 322 -36.16 -9.45 -3.13
N HIS A 323 -37.15 -8.57 -3.08
CA HIS A 323 -38.31 -8.61 -3.97
C HIS A 323 -38.43 -7.29 -4.72
N GLY A 324 -38.63 -7.34 -6.03
CA GLY A 324 -38.82 -6.16 -6.86
C GLY A 324 -37.54 -5.44 -7.30
N TYR A 325 -36.36 -6.06 -7.16
CA TYR A 325 -35.08 -5.53 -7.63
C TYR A 325 -35.12 -5.15 -9.13
N ASP A 326 -35.89 -5.89 -9.93
CA ASP A 326 -36.12 -5.68 -11.37
C ASP A 326 -36.93 -4.40 -11.70
N LYS A 327 -37.52 -3.76 -10.68
CA LYS A 327 -38.31 -2.53 -10.80
C LYS A 327 -37.62 -1.30 -10.24
N LEU A 328 -36.44 -1.47 -9.65
CA LEU A 328 -35.66 -0.38 -9.09
C LEU A 328 -34.91 0.38 -10.20
N SER A 329 -35.18 1.66 -10.34
CA SER A 329 -34.39 2.52 -11.22
C SER A 329 -33.03 2.84 -10.58
N LEU A 330 -32.04 3.21 -11.41
CA LEU A 330 -30.73 3.67 -10.93
C LEU A 330 -30.86 4.83 -9.94
N ASN A 331 -31.76 5.77 -10.22
CA ASN A 331 -32.04 6.90 -9.32
C ASN A 331 -32.51 6.42 -7.93
N GLN A 332 -33.44 5.47 -7.87
CA GLN A 332 -33.94 4.96 -6.59
C GLN A 332 -32.84 4.26 -5.77
N ILE A 333 -31.88 3.63 -6.46
CA ILE A 333 -30.75 2.95 -5.80
C ILE A 333 -29.75 3.97 -5.27
N MET A 334 -29.41 5.00 -6.05
CA MET A 334 -28.28 5.90 -5.76
C MET A 334 -28.68 7.16 -4.99
N SER A 335 -29.85 7.75 -5.26
CA SER A 335 -30.26 9.02 -4.62
C SER A 335 -30.33 8.99 -3.08
N PRO A 336 -30.54 7.85 -2.39
CA PRO A 336 -30.54 7.85 -0.92
C PRO A 336 -29.25 8.34 -0.27
N ILE A 337 -28.12 8.32 -0.99
CA ILE A 337 -26.83 8.79 -0.45
C ILE A 337 -26.47 10.21 -0.91
N ASP A 338 -27.30 10.89 -1.71
CA ASP A 338 -26.95 12.20 -2.28
C ASP A 338 -26.71 13.26 -1.21
N ASP A 339 -27.53 13.27 -0.16
CA ASP A 339 -27.44 14.26 0.92
C ASP A 339 -26.37 13.97 1.97
N TYR A 340 -25.64 12.83 1.86
CA TYR A 340 -24.59 12.51 2.80
C TYR A 340 -23.37 13.41 2.56
N ARG A 341 -22.99 14.20 3.58
CA ARG A 341 -21.94 15.23 3.54
C ARG A 341 -20.73 14.91 4.40
N LEU A 342 -20.82 13.89 5.22
CA LEU A 342 -19.73 13.41 6.07
C LEU A 342 -19.60 11.89 5.98
N SER A 343 -18.40 11.40 6.20
CA SER A 343 -18.17 9.98 6.45
C SER A 343 -18.76 9.55 7.80
N ALA A 344 -19.04 8.26 7.92
CA ALA A 344 -19.45 7.66 9.19
C ALA A 344 -18.39 7.88 10.28
N TRP A 345 -17.12 7.86 9.93
CA TRP A 345 -16.01 8.14 10.83
C TRP A 345 -16.05 9.57 11.38
N THR A 346 -16.11 10.58 10.52
CA THR A 346 -16.13 11.98 10.95
C THR A 346 -17.42 12.32 11.70
N MET A 347 -18.54 11.68 11.33
CA MET A 347 -19.78 11.84 12.09
C MET A 347 -19.64 11.27 13.51
N ALA A 348 -19.02 10.09 13.66
CA ALA A 348 -18.75 9.50 14.97
C ALA A 348 -17.87 10.40 15.84
N GLU A 349 -16.85 11.04 15.26
CA GLU A 349 -16.03 12.03 15.99
C GLU A 349 -16.86 13.23 16.48
N LYS A 350 -17.72 13.75 15.63
CA LYS A 350 -18.63 14.87 16.02
C LYS A 350 -19.62 14.45 17.09
N MET A 351 -20.19 13.26 17.01
CA MET A 351 -21.13 12.73 18.01
C MET A 351 -20.47 12.59 19.39
N LYS A 352 -19.22 12.19 19.44
CA LYS A 352 -18.47 12.09 20.71
C LYS A 352 -18.11 13.45 21.33
N ALA A 353 -18.07 14.49 20.52
CA ALA A 353 -17.72 15.85 20.96
C ALA A 353 -18.90 16.63 21.54
N VAL A 354 -20.12 16.08 21.47
CA VAL A 354 -21.36 16.75 21.91
C VAL A 354 -22.22 15.83 22.77
N GLU A 355 -23.19 16.40 23.46
CA GLU A 355 -24.20 15.62 24.20
C GLU A 355 -25.16 14.88 23.25
N THR A 356 -25.70 13.74 23.68
CA THR A 356 -26.61 12.92 22.86
C THR A 356 -27.85 13.68 22.39
N SER A 357 -28.31 14.65 23.14
CA SER A 357 -29.45 15.53 22.78
C SER A 357 -29.19 16.38 21.55
N GLU A 358 -27.92 16.56 21.14
CA GLU A 358 -27.52 17.31 19.95
C GLU A 358 -27.39 16.43 18.70
N TRP A 359 -27.38 15.09 18.83
CA TRP A 359 -27.27 14.16 17.69
C TRP A 359 -28.34 14.36 16.61
N PRO A 360 -29.63 14.60 16.94
CA PRO A 360 -30.64 14.88 15.91
C PRO A 360 -30.26 16.05 15.00
N ALA A 361 -29.70 17.13 15.56
CA ALA A 361 -29.29 18.29 14.78
C ALA A 361 -28.07 17.98 13.88
N LEU A 362 -27.16 17.11 14.33
CA LEU A 362 -26.05 16.65 13.49
C LEU A 362 -26.54 15.80 12.30
N PHE A 363 -27.44 14.84 12.53
CA PHE A 363 -27.98 13.99 11.47
C PHE A 363 -28.80 14.77 10.45
N GLU A 364 -29.63 15.71 10.91
CA GLU A 364 -30.36 16.63 10.01
C GLU A 364 -29.39 17.45 9.16
N LYS A 365 -28.38 18.06 9.79
CA LYS A 365 -27.41 18.93 9.11
C LYS A 365 -26.56 18.22 8.06
N TYR A 366 -26.08 17.02 8.38
CA TYR A 366 -25.06 16.35 7.55
C TYR A 366 -25.60 15.25 6.66
N PHE A 367 -26.79 14.71 6.95
CA PHE A 367 -27.39 13.63 6.19
C PHE A 367 -28.81 13.90 5.72
N ASN A 368 -29.41 15.03 6.13
CA ASN A 368 -30.82 15.33 5.91
C ASN A 368 -31.74 14.22 6.45
N ILE A 369 -31.41 13.67 7.63
CA ILE A 369 -32.12 12.59 8.30
C ILE A 369 -32.59 13.05 9.66
N GLN A 370 -33.91 12.93 9.90
CA GLN A 370 -34.51 13.09 11.23
C GLN A 370 -34.42 11.76 11.98
N ILE A 371 -33.58 11.70 13.02
CA ILE A 371 -33.45 10.51 13.85
C ILE A 371 -34.47 10.51 14.99
N THR A 372 -34.99 9.33 15.30
CA THR A 372 -35.98 9.08 16.36
C THR A 372 -35.33 8.59 17.65
N GLN A 373 -36.08 8.50 18.74
CA GLN A 373 -35.56 7.95 19.99
C GLN A 373 -35.03 6.52 19.85
N PRO A 374 -35.69 5.57 19.14
CA PRO A 374 -35.12 4.25 18.85
C PRO A 374 -33.80 4.31 18.04
N ASP A 375 -33.64 5.28 17.12
CA ASP A 375 -32.40 5.46 16.38
C ASP A 375 -31.26 5.90 17.32
N ILE A 376 -31.54 6.80 18.26
CA ILE A 376 -30.60 7.26 19.28
C ILE A 376 -30.17 6.08 20.16
N GLU A 377 -31.12 5.26 20.64
CA GLU A 377 -30.84 4.07 21.43
C GLU A 377 -29.98 3.04 20.68
N PHE A 378 -30.25 2.85 19.37
CA PHE A 378 -29.41 2.02 18.50
C PHE A 378 -27.97 2.56 18.45
N LEU A 379 -27.78 3.86 18.20
CA LEU A 379 -26.47 4.49 18.11
C LEU A 379 -25.73 4.52 19.47
N GLN A 380 -26.46 4.63 20.60
CA GLN A 380 -25.90 4.54 21.94
C GLN A 380 -25.44 3.11 22.29
N SER A 381 -26.01 2.09 21.66
CA SER A 381 -25.61 0.69 21.88
C SER A 381 -24.18 0.37 21.40
N ALA A 382 -23.49 1.34 20.80
CA ALA A 382 -22.07 1.23 20.49
C ALA A 382 -21.21 0.78 21.67
N SER A 383 -21.60 1.15 22.90
CA SER A 383 -20.91 0.73 24.11
C SER A 383 -21.11 -0.76 24.45
N ASP A 384 -22.21 -1.36 23.97
CA ASP A 384 -22.66 -2.69 24.34
C ASP A 384 -22.51 -3.72 23.20
N TYR A 385 -22.13 -3.26 22.00
CA TYR A 385 -22.09 -4.11 20.81
C TYR A 385 -20.92 -5.11 20.88
N ASN A 386 -21.27 -6.33 21.30
CA ASN A 386 -20.35 -7.45 21.40
C ASN A 386 -20.14 -8.12 20.03
N LEU A 387 -19.47 -7.44 19.10
CA LEU A 387 -18.97 -8.05 17.87
C LEU A 387 -17.86 -9.03 18.28
N SER A 388 -18.14 -10.30 18.15
CA SER A 388 -17.27 -11.46 18.35
C SER A 388 -15.82 -11.25 17.93
N PRO A 389 -14.88 -11.93 18.48
CA PRO A 389 -13.88 -11.67 19.49
C PRO A 389 -12.84 -10.64 19.06
N MET A 390 -13.20 -9.36 19.03
CA MET A 390 -12.17 -8.33 18.92
C MET A 390 -11.42 -8.18 20.24
N PRO A 391 -10.10 -8.03 20.24
CA PRO A 391 -9.34 -7.68 21.44
C PRO A 391 -9.91 -6.43 22.10
N GLU A 392 -9.94 -6.40 23.43
CA GLU A 392 -10.52 -5.29 24.22
C GLU A 392 -9.97 -3.92 23.87
N GLU A 393 -8.72 -3.85 23.40
CA GLU A 393 -8.04 -2.62 22.96
C GLU A 393 -8.67 -2.03 21.68
N GLN A 394 -9.28 -2.84 20.80
CA GLN A 394 -9.98 -2.40 19.58
C GLN A 394 -11.43 -2.00 19.85
N ARG A 395 -11.99 -2.34 21.02
CA ARG A 395 -13.37 -2.03 21.39
C ARG A 395 -13.56 -0.62 21.94
N LYS A 396 -12.50 0.12 22.22
CA LYS A 396 -12.55 1.47 22.80
C LYS A 396 -12.24 2.50 21.75
N GLY A 397 -13.24 3.14 21.16
CA GLY A 397 -12.93 4.27 20.33
C GLY A 397 -13.97 4.62 19.28
N ASN A 398 -13.53 5.42 18.33
CA ASN A 398 -14.32 5.93 17.23
C ASN A 398 -14.85 4.83 16.30
N GLU A 399 -14.10 3.76 16.14
CA GLU A 399 -14.42 2.62 15.25
C GLU A 399 -15.77 1.97 15.53
N TYR A 400 -16.19 1.90 16.79
CA TYR A 400 -17.49 1.36 17.13
C TYR A 400 -18.63 2.27 16.73
N MET A 401 -18.48 3.54 17.06
CA MET A 401 -19.51 4.52 16.73
C MET A 401 -19.62 4.69 15.21
N SER A 402 -18.50 4.72 14.50
CA SER A 402 -18.49 4.87 13.03
C SER A 402 -19.18 3.70 12.33
N ARG A 403 -18.97 2.46 12.79
CA ARG A 403 -19.65 1.26 12.27
C ARG A 403 -21.16 1.31 12.49
N LEU A 404 -21.63 1.76 13.65
CA LEU A 404 -23.06 1.93 13.90
C LEU A 404 -23.65 3.07 13.06
N VAL A 405 -22.94 4.18 12.91
CA VAL A 405 -23.34 5.26 11.98
C VAL A 405 -23.43 4.71 10.56
N GLY A 406 -22.42 4.00 10.07
CA GLY A 406 -22.45 3.37 8.76
C GLY A 406 -23.62 2.40 8.60
N GLN A 407 -23.84 1.52 9.57
CA GLN A 407 -24.97 0.58 9.59
C GLN A 407 -26.31 1.33 9.57
N PHE A 408 -26.45 2.37 10.36
CA PHE A 408 -27.62 3.24 10.36
C PHE A 408 -27.88 3.86 8.98
N LEU A 409 -26.83 4.38 8.34
CA LEU A 409 -26.93 5.03 7.04
C LEU A 409 -27.27 4.04 5.92
N TYR A 410 -26.51 2.92 5.78
CA TYR A 410 -26.77 1.98 4.69
C TYR A 410 -28.11 1.25 4.84
N SER A 411 -28.59 1.04 6.06
CA SER A 411 -29.91 0.43 6.29
C SER A 411 -31.05 1.21 5.59
N ARG A 412 -30.82 2.46 5.24
CA ARG A 412 -31.76 3.36 4.54
C ARG A 412 -31.58 3.35 3.02
N THR A 413 -30.58 2.63 2.53
CA THR A 413 -30.20 2.52 1.11
C THR A 413 -30.51 1.15 0.53
N TYR A 414 -30.14 0.91 -0.71
CA TYR A 414 -30.14 -0.40 -1.36
C TYR A 414 -28.73 -1.02 -1.41
N PHE A 415 -27.75 -0.40 -0.75
CA PHE A 415 -26.43 -1.02 -0.57
C PHE A 415 -26.51 -2.11 0.50
N GLY A 416 -25.76 -3.19 0.29
CA GLY A 416 -25.63 -4.30 1.23
C GLY A 416 -24.18 -4.49 1.63
N PHE A 417 -23.96 -4.97 2.85
CA PHE A 417 -22.66 -5.29 3.41
C PHE A 417 -22.75 -6.62 4.16
N THR A 418 -21.68 -7.42 4.11
CA THR A 418 -21.64 -8.73 4.75
C THR A 418 -20.97 -8.68 6.11
N THR A 419 -19.94 -7.84 6.26
CA THR A 419 -19.09 -7.75 7.45
C THR A 419 -18.56 -6.33 7.63
N PHE A 420 -17.87 -6.07 8.74
CA PHE A 420 -17.02 -4.91 8.95
C PHE A 420 -15.54 -5.23 8.77
N GLY A 421 -15.20 -6.42 8.36
CA GLY A 421 -13.82 -6.91 8.17
C GLY A 421 -13.49 -7.15 6.72
N HIS A 422 -12.28 -7.63 6.50
CA HIS A 422 -11.84 -8.06 5.17
C HIS A 422 -12.60 -9.30 4.70
N THR A 423 -12.59 -9.52 3.41
CA THR A 423 -13.29 -10.63 2.73
C THR A 423 -12.33 -11.38 1.82
N GLY A 424 -12.55 -12.68 1.68
CA GLY A 424 -11.64 -13.61 0.97
C GLY A 424 -11.99 -13.84 -0.50
N GLU A 425 -12.76 -12.94 -1.13
CA GLU A 425 -13.02 -13.01 -2.56
C GLU A 425 -11.79 -12.65 -3.40
N ASN A 426 -11.77 -13.12 -4.65
CA ASN A 426 -10.81 -12.63 -5.63
C ASN A 426 -11.08 -11.16 -5.94
N VAL A 427 -10.01 -10.36 -6.01
CA VAL A 427 -10.09 -8.97 -6.45
C VAL A 427 -9.81 -8.87 -7.94
N PHE A 428 -10.06 -7.71 -8.54
CA PHE A 428 -9.74 -7.47 -9.96
C PHE A 428 -8.28 -7.03 -10.12
N TYR A 429 -7.78 -7.09 -11.37
CA TYR A 429 -6.59 -6.34 -11.73
C TYR A 429 -6.71 -5.74 -13.12
N ALA A 430 -6.05 -4.59 -13.32
CA ALA A 430 -5.97 -3.91 -14.60
C ALA A 430 -4.51 -3.59 -14.91
N MET A 431 -4.16 -3.61 -16.22
CA MET A 431 -2.77 -3.43 -16.64
C MET A 431 -2.70 -2.69 -17.98
N TYR A 432 -1.70 -1.82 -18.10
CA TYR A 432 -1.21 -1.31 -19.36
C TYR A 432 0.30 -1.60 -19.47
N HIS A 433 0.71 -2.20 -20.58
CA HIS A 433 2.10 -2.43 -20.93
C HIS A 433 2.34 -1.93 -22.37
N PRO A 434 3.40 -1.13 -22.62
CA PRO A 434 3.62 -0.50 -23.92
C PRO A 434 3.80 -1.49 -25.08
N GLN A 435 4.21 -2.72 -24.79
CA GLN A 435 4.38 -3.80 -25.77
C GLN A 435 3.30 -4.89 -25.64
N ASN A 436 2.22 -4.61 -24.90
CA ASN A 436 1.10 -5.52 -24.65
C ASN A 436 1.51 -6.88 -24.00
N ASP A 437 2.59 -6.89 -23.22
CA ASP A 437 2.98 -8.04 -22.40
C ASP A 437 2.23 -7.99 -21.05
N VAL A 438 0.97 -8.42 -21.05
CA VAL A 438 0.07 -8.34 -19.89
C VAL A 438 -0.37 -9.71 -19.43
N LEU A 439 -0.60 -9.89 -18.15
CA LEU A 439 -1.27 -11.05 -17.59
C LEU A 439 -2.76 -11.02 -17.95
N THR A 440 -3.40 -12.18 -18.05
CA THR A 440 -4.85 -12.31 -18.30
C THR A 440 -5.43 -13.49 -17.52
N GLY A 441 -6.73 -13.40 -17.20
CA GLY A 441 -7.45 -14.45 -16.49
C GLY A 441 -7.25 -14.40 -14.98
N TYR A 442 -7.16 -15.55 -14.32
CA TYR A 442 -6.90 -15.64 -12.89
C TYR A 442 -5.40 -15.79 -12.63
N VAL A 443 -4.87 -15.00 -11.71
CA VAL A 443 -3.49 -15.06 -11.22
C VAL A 443 -3.46 -14.97 -9.69
N THR A 444 -2.38 -15.46 -9.09
CA THR A 444 -2.13 -15.29 -7.65
C THR A 444 -1.26 -14.06 -7.39
N ASN A 445 -1.26 -13.58 -6.14
CA ASN A 445 -0.36 -12.51 -5.68
C ASN A 445 1.13 -12.83 -5.96
N VAL A 446 1.55 -14.10 -5.80
CA VAL A 446 2.92 -14.55 -6.13
C VAL A 446 3.19 -14.45 -7.63
N GLN A 447 2.29 -14.93 -8.48
CA GLN A 447 2.45 -14.86 -9.95
C GLN A 447 2.51 -13.41 -10.45
N LEU A 448 1.77 -12.51 -9.80
CA LEU A 448 1.86 -11.09 -10.11
C LEU A 448 3.24 -10.53 -9.76
N HIS A 449 3.77 -10.85 -8.58
CA HIS A 449 5.12 -10.46 -8.19
C HIS A 449 6.18 -10.99 -9.19
N GLU A 450 6.09 -12.26 -9.57
CA GLU A 450 6.98 -12.85 -10.58
C GLU A 450 6.92 -12.09 -11.91
N TYR A 451 5.73 -11.66 -12.31
CA TYR A 451 5.57 -10.81 -13.49
C TYR A 451 6.28 -9.46 -13.30
N LEU A 452 6.08 -8.77 -12.18
CA LEU A 452 6.75 -7.50 -11.89
C LEU A 452 8.28 -7.65 -11.85
N CYS A 453 8.79 -8.73 -11.25
CA CYS A 453 10.23 -9.06 -11.27
C CYS A 453 10.76 -9.21 -12.69
N ARG A 454 10.04 -9.91 -13.58
CA ARG A 454 10.46 -10.02 -14.99
C ARG A 454 10.50 -8.67 -15.69
N GLN A 455 9.47 -7.83 -15.48
CA GLN A 455 9.39 -6.50 -16.09
C GLN A 455 10.49 -5.56 -15.61
N LEU A 456 10.91 -5.69 -14.35
CA LEU A 456 12.01 -4.94 -13.74
C LEU A 456 13.39 -5.61 -13.91
N ASN A 457 13.46 -6.80 -14.53
CA ASN A 457 14.68 -7.61 -14.62
C ASN A 457 15.29 -7.95 -13.25
N LEU A 458 14.43 -8.27 -12.26
CA LEU A 458 14.80 -8.54 -10.87
C LEU A 458 14.68 -10.03 -10.46
N THR A 459 14.29 -10.93 -11.35
CA THR A 459 13.96 -12.33 -11.03
C THR A 459 15.06 -13.04 -10.23
N ASP A 460 16.31 -12.92 -10.65
CA ASP A 460 17.44 -13.55 -9.96
C ASP A 460 18.11 -12.63 -8.94
N SER A 461 17.98 -11.33 -9.11
CA SER A 461 18.71 -10.35 -8.29
C SER A 461 17.98 -9.96 -7.01
N LEU A 462 16.64 -10.03 -6.95
CA LEU A 462 15.90 -9.69 -5.73
C LEU A 462 16.17 -10.66 -4.56
N PRO A 463 16.11 -12.00 -4.73
CA PRO A 463 16.48 -12.93 -3.66
C PRO A 463 17.93 -12.79 -3.23
N LYS A 464 18.84 -12.53 -4.19
CA LYS A 464 20.26 -12.29 -3.90
C LYS A 464 20.43 -11.01 -3.08
N LEU A 465 19.75 -9.92 -3.45
CA LEU A 465 19.77 -8.66 -2.71
C LEU A 465 19.34 -8.87 -1.26
N THR A 466 18.22 -9.61 -1.01
CA THR A 466 17.79 -9.94 0.35
C THR A 466 18.93 -10.57 1.16
N SER A 467 19.64 -11.56 0.60
CA SER A 467 20.73 -12.25 1.30
C SER A 467 21.97 -11.37 1.50
N GLU A 468 22.13 -10.31 0.71
CA GLU A 468 23.27 -9.39 0.79
C GLU A 468 23.05 -8.25 1.77
N ILE A 469 21.83 -7.67 1.81
CA ILE A 469 21.55 -6.49 2.63
C ILE A 469 20.86 -6.80 3.96
N TYR A 470 20.23 -7.98 4.08
CA TYR A 470 19.54 -8.43 5.30
C TYR A 470 20.09 -9.77 5.78
N ALA A 471 21.42 -9.84 5.94
CA ALA A 471 22.10 -10.99 6.51
C ALA A 471 22.06 -10.97 8.04
N ASP A 472 21.90 -12.15 8.65
CA ASP A 472 21.90 -12.33 10.10
C ASP A 472 23.28 -11.97 10.68
N HIS A 473 23.31 -11.04 11.65
CA HIS A 473 24.56 -10.59 12.27
C HIS A 473 25.35 -11.70 12.95
N HIS A 474 24.70 -12.76 13.46
CA HIS A 474 25.39 -13.90 14.03
C HIS A 474 26.24 -14.63 12.98
N GLN A 475 25.75 -14.74 11.74
CA GLN A 475 26.50 -15.32 10.62
C GLN A 475 27.54 -14.34 10.07
N VAL A 476 27.16 -13.06 9.89
CA VAL A 476 28.07 -12.03 9.36
C VAL A 476 29.30 -11.87 10.26
N PHE A 477 29.09 -11.85 11.57
CA PHE A 477 30.15 -11.60 12.55
C PHE A 477 30.56 -12.86 13.33
N GLU A 478 30.41 -14.02 12.71
CA GLU A 478 30.91 -15.26 13.29
C GLU A 478 32.43 -15.16 13.62
N GLY A 479 32.79 -15.47 14.86
CA GLY A 479 34.17 -15.36 15.38
C GLY A 479 34.51 -13.97 15.98
N PHE A 480 33.61 -13.00 15.93
CA PHE A 480 33.75 -11.70 16.60
C PHE A 480 33.00 -11.67 17.94
N THR A 481 33.36 -10.74 18.81
CA THR A 481 32.56 -10.46 20.02
C THR A 481 31.42 -9.54 19.68
N THR A 482 30.19 -9.98 19.90
CA THR A 482 28.98 -9.19 19.66
C THR A 482 28.22 -8.93 20.95
N ARG A 483 27.60 -7.76 21.06
CA ARG A 483 26.71 -7.37 22.16
C ARG A 483 25.57 -6.51 21.61
N ILE A 484 24.38 -6.70 22.11
CA ILE A 484 23.22 -5.88 21.81
C ILE A 484 22.86 -5.07 23.05
N ASP A 485 22.87 -3.75 22.93
CA ASP A 485 22.50 -2.80 23.98
C ASP A 485 21.09 -2.25 23.71
N SER A 486 20.23 -2.29 24.72
CA SER A 486 18.92 -1.59 24.67
C SER A 486 19.15 -0.15 25.16
N LEU A 487 18.96 0.83 24.28
CA LEU A 487 19.19 2.24 24.57
C LEU A 487 17.90 2.94 25.02
N ALA A 488 16.77 2.56 24.42
CA ALA A 488 15.43 3.05 24.72
C ALA A 488 14.39 2.04 24.21
N PRO A 489 13.10 2.19 24.51
CA PRO A 489 12.05 1.40 23.87
C PRO A 489 12.14 1.46 22.33
N ASN A 490 12.20 0.30 21.69
CA ASN A 490 12.40 0.15 20.23
C ASN A 490 13.68 0.78 19.65
N HIS A 491 14.69 1.04 20.47
CA HIS A 491 15.99 1.53 20.04
C HIS A 491 17.10 0.65 20.61
N TYR A 492 17.79 -0.06 19.74
CA TYR A 492 18.81 -1.03 20.07
C TYR A 492 20.10 -0.74 19.29
N LYS A 493 21.23 -1.13 19.87
CA LYS A 493 22.54 -0.98 19.26
C LYS A 493 23.27 -2.31 19.25
N LEU A 494 23.71 -2.74 18.10
CA LEU A 494 24.67 -3.82 17.95
C LEU A 494 26.10 -3.27 18.06
N VAL A 495 26.89 -3.84 18.96
CA VAL A 495 28.32 -3.55 19.09
C VAL A 495 29.10 -4.80 18.72
N VAL A 496 29.95 -4.70 17.71
CA VAL A 496 30.83 -5.77 17.24
C VAL A 496 32.29 -5.37 17.44
N LYS A 497 33.09 -6.25 18.04
CA LYS A 497 34.50 -5.98 18.33
C LYS A 497 35.41 -7.11 17.91
N ASN A 498 36.58 -6.76 17.41
CA ASN A 498 37.75 -7.62 17.36
C ASN A 498 38.92 -6.95 18.10
N LYS A 499 40.15 -7.49 17.98
CA LYS A 499 41.34 -6.94 18.68
C LYS A 499 41.68 -5.50 18.28
N LYS A 500 41.27 -5.02 17.08
CA LYS A 500 41.68 -3.73 16.51
C LYS A 500 40.53 -2.81 16.19
N ASN A 501 39.37 -3.34 15.82
CA ASN A 501 38.26 -2.61 15.24
C ASN A 501 36.98 -2.75 16.07
N THR A 502 36.15 -1.71 16.03
CA THR A 502 34.80 -1.69 16.62
C THR A 502 33.82 -1.22 15.57
N LEU A 503 32.68 -1.91 15.43
CA LEU A 503 31.53 -1.50 14.65
C LEU A 503 30.34 -1.33 15.60
N GLU A 504 29.61 -0.23 15.46
CA GLU A 504 28.36 0.03 16.16
C GLU A 504 27.28 0.30 15.13
N ALA A 505 26.13 -0.39 15.24
CA ALA A 505 24.99 -0.24 14.35
C ALA A 505 23.73 0.03 15.18
N ASP A 506 23.11 1.18 14.98
CA ASP A 506 21.82 1.51 15.57
C ASP A 506 20.69 0.89 14.76
N SER A 507 19.65 0.39 15.45
CA SER A 507 18.48 -0.18 14.79
C SER A 507 17.71 0.87 13.99
N TYR A 508 17.19 0.46 12.83
CA TYR A 508 16.29 1.22 11.96
C TYR A 508 16.90 2.48 11.33
N THR A 509 18.23 2.51 11.21
CA THR A 509 18.99 3.56 10.50
C THR A 509 19.76 2.97 9.33
N ASN A 510 20.22 3.81 8.42
CA ASN A 510 21.10 3.43 7.31
C ASN A 510 22.57 3.81 7.57
N THR A 511 22.96 4.00 8.82
CA THR A 511 24.33 4.38 9.19
C THR A 511 24.91 3.45 10.25
N VAL A 512 26.21 3.17 10.14
CA VAL A 512 26.99 2.47 11.15
C VAL A 512 28.23 3.28 11.53
N THR A 513 28.71 3.10 12.74
CA THR A 513 29.95 3.72 13.19
C THR A 513 31.07 2.68 13.22
N ILE A 514 32.14 2.91 12.46
CA ILE A 514 33.32 2.01 12.40
C ILE A 514 34.54 2.78 12.90
N ASN A 515 35.12 2.36 14.02
CA ASN A 515 36.26 3.04 14.64
C ASN A 515 36.02 4.56 14.82
N LYS A 516 34.83 4.94 15.30
CA LYS A 516 34.37 6.32 15.49
C LYS A 516 34.11 7.10 14.19
N LYS A 517 34.12 6.48 13.02
CA LYS A 517 33.76 7.12 11.75
C LYS A 517 32.39 6.63 11.31
N SER A 518 31.51 7.55 10.95
CA SER A 518 30.20 7.22 10.38
C SER A 518 30.36 6.73 8.94
N VAL A 519 29.63 5.68 8.61
CA VAL A 519 29.56 5.08 7.26
C VAL A 519 28.09 4.91 6.93
N GLU A 520 27.66 5.48 5.81
CA GLU A 520 26.30 5.33 5.29
C GLU A 520 26.18 4.01 4.51
N LEU A 521 25.04 3.32 4.71
CA LEU A 521 24.71 2.04 4.09
C LEU A 521 23.67 2.24 2.99
N PRO A 522 23.63 1.36 1.99
CA PRO A 522 22.60 1.40 0.95
C PRO A 522 21.22 0.93 1.43
N SER A 523 21.14 0.31 2.61
CA SER A 523 19.92 -0.22 3.22
C SER A 523 19.85 0.09 4.70
N VAL A 524 18.65 0.02 5.26
CA VAL A 524 18.44 0.17 6.70
C VAL A 524 18.91 -1.06 7.47
N VAL A 525 19.40 -0.85 8.68
CA VAL A 525 19.71 -1.91 9.64
C VAL A 525 18.42 -2.28 10.37
N VAL A 526 17.99 -3.52 10.29
CA VAL A 526 16.75 -3.99 10.91
C VAL A 526 17.05 -4.86 12.13
N TYR A 527 16.50 -4.51 13.28
CA TYR A 527 16.55 -5.35 14.48
C TYR A 527 15.20 -5.99 14.74
N VAL A 528 15.19 -7.29 14.96
CA VAL A 528 14.00 -8.06 15.33
C VAL A 528 14.20 -8.62 16.73
N ASP A 529 13.41 -8.12 17.66
CA ASP A 529 13.45 -8.49 19.08
C ASP A 529 12.96 -9.93 19.33
N LYS A 530 12.10 -10.47 18.46
CA LYS A 530 11.55 -11.84 18.58
C LYS A 530 12.61 -12.94 18.49
N ASN A 531 13.61 -12.73 17.67
CA ASN A 531 14.73 -13.68 17.51
C ASN A 531 16.08 -13.06 17.92
N ASN A 532 16.06 -11.87 18.53
CA ASN A 532 17.25 -11.13 18.99
C ASN A 532 18.30 -10.94 17.89
N THR A 533 17.87 -10.62 16.65
CA THR A 533 18.74 -10.59 15.48
C THR A 533 18.78 -9.21 14.85
N PHE A 534 19.97 -8.70 14.58
CA PHE A 534 20.20 -7.61 13.64
C PHE A 534 20.41 -8.17 12.25
N TYR A 535 19.65 -7.63 11.29
CA TYR A 535 19.80 -7.88 9.87
C TYR A 535 20.44 -6.65 9.22
N LEU A 536 21.56 -6.88 8.49
CA LEU A 536 22.41 -5.81 7.99
C LEU A 536 23.24 -6.29 6.78
N PRO A 537 23.91 -5.37 6.03
CA PRO A 537 24.70 -5.75 4.88
C PRO A 537 25.85 -6.71 5.24
N LYS A 538 25.92 -7.82 4.50
CA LYS A 538 26.93 -8.88 4.69
C LYS A 538 28.37 -8.37 4.56
N ASN A 539 28.60 -7.39 3.69
CA ASN A 539 29.95 -6.82 3.44
C ASN A 539 30.50 -5.99 4.61
N LEU A 540 29.69 -5.70 5.65
CA LEU A 540 30.16 -5.00 6.86
C LEU A 540 31.27 -5.77 7.60
N ARG A 541 31.33 -7.10 7.44
CA ARG A 541 32.42 -7.92 7.94
C ARG A 541 33.80 -7.44 7.47
N ASN A 542 33.92 -7.01 6.22
CA ASN A 542 35.17 -6.58 5.60
C ASN A 542 35.82 -5.35 6.29
N TYR A 543 35.02 -4.53 6.98
CA TYR A 543 35.53 -3.39 7.74
C TYR A 543 36.19 -3.77 9.07
N LEU A 544 35.98 -5.00 9.51
CA LEU A 544 36.52 -5.49 10.78
C LEU A 544 37.72 -6.46 10.58
N GLU A 545 37.84 -7.06 9.41
CA GLU A 545 38.99 -7.89 9.02
C GLU A 545 40.17 -6.99 8.64
#